data_ca5d922e0255df1863b2522af10c2fce
#
_entry.id   ca5d922e0255df1863b2522af10c2fce
#
_cell.length_a   1.000
_cell.length_b   1.000
_cell.length_c   1.000
_cell.angle_alpha   90.00
_cell.angle_beta   90.00
_cell.angle_gamma   90.00
#
_symmetry.space_group_name_H-M   'P 1'
#
loop_
_entity.id
_entity.type
_entity.pdbx_description
1 polymer ?
#
loop_
_entity_poly.entity_id
_entity_poly.type
_entity_poly.pdbx_seq_one_letter_code
_entity_poly.pdbx_strand_id
1 'polypeptide(L)'
;MQTKSFYSVLLLILFFKVAITYSQTDPLELKIIQKDSLTVDQSKENKVLDSIPQNKPMLLDLINYNASDSVKIDQKANKIRLYNNAVLTYEDMRLEAGIIVLDYMTNEVYAGRISDSVGVLSQRPKFFQADNEVNPDSIRFNFDTKKALIWNSKTEQSGMNVFSNFTKKENDSVYYIKDAKVTTSSDPINPDYYIRIRKGKMVPGGKIVAGLSNIYIADVPTPIGLPFAYFPTTNDKASGIVFPTYGESAQRGYYIQNGGYYLNINQYFDLNFTGDYYTNGSYGLRFDTQYKVNYKYGGNLSVRYEKLVNGERGFPDYNNATVYNIRWTHRRDPKASPTSNFSASVNLGSSSYFVQSVNQLNDANFLNNTLSSSVSYSKTFPKYPRVNVSLTSSLSQNTQSQTVNLTLPTFQANMERIFPFAPKTGTKKGFIQNINFQYSTRGESRIITTEELLFKKEMFNDARAGVSHSIPISTNFKVLKHLSVS
;
A
#
# COMPACT_ATOMS: atom_id res chain seq x y z
N MET A 1 15.55 -34.06 16.48
CA MET A 1 14.89 -33.14 17.41
C MET A 1 14.30 -31.92 16.67
N GLN A 2 13.65 -32.17 15.51
CA GLN A 2 13.19 -31.08 14.58
C GLN A 2 11.68 -30.99 14.38
N THR A 3 10.86 -31.72 15.12
CA THR A 3 9.41 -31.81 14.86
C THR A 3 8.54 -30.95 15.78
N LYS A 4 9.07 -30.34 16.83
CA LYS A 4 8.27 -29.52 17.78
C LYS A 4 8.10 -28.04 17.41
N SER A 5 8.95 -27.50 16.55
CA SER A 5 8.84 -26.10 16.08
C SER A 5 7.71 -25.90 15.07
N PHE A 6 7.33 -26.95 14.33
CA PHE A 6 6.30 -26.88 13.31
C PHE A 6 4.88 -26.70 13.87
N TYR A 7 4.61 -27.27 15.06
CA TYR A 7 3.29 -27.18 15.68
C TYR A 7 2.97 -25.80 16.25
N SER A 8 3.97 -25.03 16.68
CA SER A 8 3.76 -23.68 17.20
C SER A 8 3.38 -22.69 16.10
N VAL A 9 3.95 -22.85 14.90
CA VAL A 9 3.62 -22.05 13.71
C VAL A 9 2.23 -22.43 13.18
N LEU A 10 1.89 -23.72 13.24
CA LEU A 10 0.59 -24.23 12.82
C LEU A 10 -0.54 -23.72 13.73
N LEU A 11 -0.27 -23.59 15.03
CA LEU A 11 -1.24 -23.05 16.01
C LEU A 11 -1.51 -21.56 15.79
N LEU A 12 -0.50 -20.78 15.38
CA LEU A 12 -0.66 -19.39 15.02
C LEU A 12 -1.50 -19.19 13.74
N ILE A 13 -1.34 -20.11 12.76
CA ILE A 13 -2.12 -20.12 11.51
C ILE A 13 -3.57 -20.55 11.78
N LEU A 14 -3.81 -21.46 12.75
CA LEU A 14 -5.17 -21.88 13.14
C LEU A 14 -5.95 -20.76 13.84
N PHE A 15 -5.29 -19.92 14.63
CA PHE A 15 -5.92 -18.74 15.23
C PHE A 15 -6.36 -17.70 14.18
N PHE A 16 -5.66 -17.60 13.04
CA PHE A 16 -6.07 -16.74 11.92
C PHE A 16 -7.28 -17.29 11.15
N LYS A 17 -7.48 -18.60 11.10
CA LYS A 17 -8.64 -19.19 10.41
C LYS A 17 -9.97 -19.01 11.14
N VAL A 18 -9.96 -18.88 12.47
CA VAL A 18 -11.19 -18.67 13.27
C VAL A 18 -11.75 -17.25 13.14
N ALA A 19 -10.95 -16.29 12.69
CA ALA A 19 -11.40 -14.90 12.51
C ALA A 19 -12.09 -14.61 11.15
N ILE A 20 -12.12 -15.56 10.21
CA ILE A 20 -12.63 -15.33 8.84
C ILE A 20 -14.03 -15.93 8.60
N THR A 21 -14.59 -16.69 9.51
CA THR A 21 -15.83 -17.46 9.30
C THR A 21 -17.12 -16.81 9.83
N TYR A 22 -17.23 -15.49 9.86
CA TYR A 22 -18.53 -14.85 10.08
C TYR A 22 -18.68 -13.58 9.23
N SER A 23 -18.96 -13.74 7.97
CA SER A 23 -19.71 -12.77 7.16
C SER A 23 -20.22 -13.46 5.87
N GLN A 24 -21.27 -14.23 6.02
CA GLN A 24 -22.17 -14.48 4.89
C GLN A 24 -23.22 -13.37 4.91
N THR A 25 -23.17 -12.48 3.95
CA THR A 25 -24.27 -11.62 3.56
C THR A 25 -24.86 -12.20 2.29
N ASP A 26 -26.18 -12.38 2.32
CA ASP A 26 -26.99 -12.88 1.22
C ASP A 26 -26.77 -12.12 -0.09
N PRO A 27 -26.82 -12.79 -1.24
CA PRO A 27 -26.76 -12.11 -2.54
C PRO A 27 -28.10 -11.40 -2.80
N LEU A 28 -28.02 -10.10 -3.01
CA LEU A 28 -29.12 -9.30 -3.54
C LEU A 28 -29.47 -9.78 -4.96
N GLU A 29 -30.66 -10.31 -5.12
CA GLU A 29 -31.28 -10.61 -6.40
C GLU A 29 -31.38 -9.34 -7.27
N LEU A 30 -30.63 -9.32 -8.36
CA LEU A 30 -30.80 -8.37 -9.45
C LEU A 30 -32.02 -8.82 -10.27
N LYS A 31 -33.14 -8.17 -10.07
CA LYS A 31 -34.31 -8.26 -10.96
C LYS A 31 -33.93 -7.74 -12.34
N ILE A 32 -33.76 -8.66 -13.27
CA ILE A 32 -33.68 -8.36 -14.70
C ILE A 32 -35.10 -7.99 -15.16
N ILE A 33 -35.30 -6.74 -15.53
CA ILE A 33 -36.50 -6.28 -16.22
C ILE A 33 -36.38 -6.78 -17.66
N GLN A 34 -37.12 -7.82 -17.98
CA GLN A 34 -37.40 -8.23 -19.37
C GLN A 34 -38.22 -7.16 -20.03
N LYS A 35 -37.68 -6.57 -21.08
CA LYS A 35 -38.43 -5.70 -21.98
C LYS A 35 -38.94 -6.56 -23.13
N ASP A 36 -40.28 -6.58 -23.26
CA ASP A 36 -41.04 -7.36 -24.23
C ASP A 36 -40.52 -7.19 -25.66
N SER A 37 -40.36 -8.33 -26.31
CA SER A 37 -40.12 -8.43 -27.74
C SER A 37 -41.46 -8.31 -28.50
N LEU A 38 -41.58 -7.26 -29.28
CA LEU A 38 -42.62 -7.20 -30.31
C LEU A 38 -42.09 -7.93 -31.55
N THR A 39 -42.72 -9.03 -31.84
CA THR A 39 -42.62 -9.77 -33.11
C THR A 39 -43.17 -8.92 -34.25
N VAL A 40 -42.37 -8.70 -35.26
CA VAL A 40 -42.85 -8.23 -36.58
C VAL A 40 -42.47 -9.25 -37.64
N ASP A 41 -43.50 -9.62 -38.36
CA ASP A 41 -43.66 -10.64 -39.36
C ASP A 41 -42.71 -10.47 -40.58
N GLN A 42 -42.27 -11.62 -41.11
CA GLN A 42 -41.50 -11.69 -42.36
C GLN A 42 -42.48 -11.66 -43.55
N SER A 43 -42.29 -10.74 -44.44
CA SER A 43 -42.66 -10.95 -45.83
C SER A 43 -41.70 -10.27 -46.81
N LYS A 44 -41.12 -11.14 -47.62
CA LYS A 44 -40.32 -10.98 -48.82
C LYS A 44 -40.49 -9.66 -49.58
N GLU A 45 -39.31 -9.10 -49.97
CA GLU A 45 -39.11 -8.68 -51.36
C GLU A 45 -37.64 -8.52 -51.68
N ASN A 46 -37.14 -9.33 -52.61
CA ASN A 46 -35.86 -9.14 -53.31
C ASN A 46 -35.94 -7.90 -54.15
N LYS A 47 -35.01 -6.92 -53.89
CA LYS A 47 -34.61 -5.96 -54.91
C LYS A 47 -33.11 -5.83 -54.86
N VAL A 48 -32.48 -6.30 -55.90
CA VAL A 48 -31.12 -5.94 -56.29
C VAL A 48 -31.07 -4.42 -56.41
N LEU A 49 -30.28 -3.77 -55.56
CA LEU A 49 -29.90 -2.38 -55.73
C LEU A 49 -28.37 -2.26 -55.73
N ASP A 50 -27.93 -1.65 -56.83
CA ASP A 50 -26.56 -1.26 -57.17
C ASP A 50 -25.76 -0.74 -55.97
N SER A 51 -24.46 -1.06 -56.00
CA SER A 51 -23.42 -0.56 -55.13
C SER A 51 -23.35 0.98 -55.21
N ILE A 52 -24.02 1.62 -54.26
CA ILE A 52 -23.72 3.02 -53.88
C ILE A 52 -22.36 3.01 -53.24
N PRO A 53 -21.37 3.81 -53.68
CA PRO A 53 -20.13 3.92 -52.97
C PRO A 53 -20.40 4.41 -51.56
N GLN A 54 -20.02 3.62 -50.53
CA GLN A 54 -20.08 4.05 -49.12
C GLN A 54 -19.32 5.36 -48.99
N ASN A 55 -20.03 6.46 -48.81
CA ASN A 55 -19.44 7.72 -48.40
C ASN A 55 -18.62 7.46 -47.14
N LYS A 56 -17.32 7.69 -47.21
CA LYS A 56 -16.45 7.68 -46.02
C LYS A 56 -17.12 8.55 -44.95
N PRO A 57 -17.14 8.15 -43.70
CA PRO A 57 -17.68 8.97 -42.63
C PRO A 57 -17.00 10.32 -42.64
N MET A 58 -17.78 11.38 -42.74
CA MET A 58 -17.31 12.75 -42.67
C MET A 58 -16.77 12.96 -41.24
N LEU A 59 -15.64 13.63 -41.09
CA LEU A 59 -15.08 13.98 -39.78
C LEU A 59 -16.17 14.59 -38.90
N LEU A 60 -16.24 14.16 -37.62
CA LEU A 60 -17.31 14.56 -36.71
C LEU A 60 -17.15 15.99 -36.22
N ASP A 61 -15.96 16.59 -36.32
CA ASP A 61 -15.65 17.93 -35.85
C ASP A 61 -14.78 18.71 -36.86
N LEU A 62 -14.66 20.02 -36.63
CA LEU A 62 -13.87 20.92 -37.46
C LEU A 62 -12.38 20.83 -37.09
N ILE A 63 -11.54 20.64 -38.06
CA ILE A 63 -10.10 20.73 -37.89
C ILE A 63 -9.67 22.19 -37.93
N ASN A 64 -9.20 22.72 -36.78
CA ASN A 64 -8.60 24.04 -36.73
C ASN A 64 -7.09 23.93 -36.86
N TYR A 65 -6.49 24.76 -37.74
CA TYR A 65 -5.04 24.76 -37.95
C TYR A 65 -4.51 26.18 -38.09
N ASN A 66 -3.26 26.37 -37.66
CA ASN A 66 -2.51 27.63 -37.77
C ASN A 66 -1.02 27.35 -37.96
N ALA A 67 -0.29 28.29 -38.56
CA ALA A 67 1.15 28.24 -38.68
C ALA A 67 1.72 29.66 -38.74
N SER A 68 2.95 29.85 -38.22
CA SER A 68 3.57 31.18 -38.16
C SER A 68 4.19 31.63 -39.46
N ASP A 69 4.62 30.71 -40.34
CA ASP A 69 5.27 31.05 -41.59
C ASP A 69 4.31 30.92 -42.78
N SER A 70 3.91 29.72 -43.15
CA SER A 70 3.08 29.49 -44.32
C SER A 70 2.14 28.29 -44.19
N VAL A 71 0.99 28.42 -44.84
CA VAL A 71 0.03 27.35 -45.07
C VAL A 71 -0.05 27.08 -46.56
N LYS A 72 0.35 25.88 -47.01
CA LYS A 72 0.32 25.48 -48.42
C LYS A 72 -0.74 24.42 -48.64
N ILE A 73 -1.73 24.73 -49.50
CA ILE A 73 -2.79 23.80 -49.87
C ILE A 73 -2.48 23.26 -51.25
N ASP A 74 -2.25 21.95 -51.35
CA ASP A 74 -2.01 21.23 -52.59
C ASP A 74 -3.27 20.39 -52.94
N GLN A 75 -4.13 20.94 -53.76
CA GLN A 75 -5.37 20.31 -54.15
C GLN A 75 -5.16 19.04 -55.00
N LYS A 76 -4.06 18.96 -55.78
CA LYS A 76 -3.75 17.76 -56.58
C LYS A 76 -3.30 16.59 -55.71
N ALA A 77 -2.52 16.90 -54.69
CA ALA A 77 -2.02 15.90 -53.73
C ALA A 77 -2.97 15.70 -52.55
N ASN A 78 -4.06 16.44 -52.42
CA ASN A 78 -5.00 16.45 -51.32
C ASN A 78 -4.35 16.69 -49.94
N LYS A 79 -3.35 17.62 -49.91
CA LYS A 79 -2.55 17.87 -48.70
C LYS A 79 -2.52 19.34 -48.30
N ILE A 80 -2.61 19.56 -46.99
CA ILE A 80 -2.36 20.85 -46.38
C ILE A 80 -1.03 20.75 -45.63
N ARG A 81 -0.09 21.63 -45.90
CA ARG A 81 1.20 21.70 -45.21
C ARG A 81 1.31 23.01 -44.44
N LEU A 82 1.62 22.88 -43.15
CA LEU A 82 1.79 23.97 -42.21
C LEU A 82 3.27 24.03 -41.83
N TYR A 83 3.85 25.21 -41.88
CA TYR A 83 5.28 25.41 -41.63
C TYR A 83 5.48 26.43 -40.49
N ASN A 84 6.41 26.10 -39.60
CA ASN A 84 6.89 26.90 -38.49
C ASN A 84 5.81 27.17 -37.44
N ASN A 85 6.04 26.68 -36.20
CA ASN A 85 5.10 26.71 -35.08
C ASN A 85 3.68 26.30 -35.50
N ALA A 86 3.61 25.22 -36.28
CA ALA A 86 2.34 24.71 -36.76
C ALA A 86 1.54 24.12 -35.59
N VAL A 87 0.27 24.48 -35.52
CA VAL A 87 -0.69 23.98 -34.51
C VAL A 87 -1.90 23.43 -35.25
N LEU A 88 -2.36 22.25 -34.82
CA LEU A 88 -3.58 21.63 -35.29
C LEU A 88 -4.39 21.12 -34.10
N THR A 89 -5.68 21.44 -34.08
CA THR A 89 -6.62 20.98 -33.06
C THR A 89 -7.81 20.28 -33.68
N TYR A 90 -8.20 19.15 -33.08
CA TYR A 90 -9.34 18.35 -33.48
C TYR A 90 -9.92 17.64 -32.24
N GLU A 91 -11.19 17.84 -31.93
CA GLU A 91 -11.81 17.35 -30.69
C GLU A 91 -10.97 17.72 -29.44
N ASP A 92 -10.55 16.72 -28.65
CA ASP A 92 -9.70 16.83 -27.47
C ASP A 92 -8.20 16.77 -27.76
N MET A 93 -7.83 16.68 -29.06
CA MET A 93 -6.45 16.55 -29.50
C MET A 93 -5.86 17.89 -29.93
N ARG A 94 -4.63 18.16 -29.50
CA ARG A 94 -3.81 19.28 -29.96
C ARG A 94 -2.42 18.79 -30.39
N LEU A 95 -2.02 19.16 -31.56
CA LEU A 95 -0.73 18.81 -32.14
C LEU A 95 0.05 20.09 -32.50
N GLU A 96 1.23 20.27 -31.91
CA GLU A 96 2.14 21.37 -32.20
C GLU A 96 3.41 20.81 -32.80
N ALA A 97 3.96 21.42 -33.86
CA ALA A 97 5.18 20.93 -34.49
C ALA A 97 5.85 22.00 -35.39
N GLY A 98 7.07 21.72 -35.81
CA GLY A 98 7.75 22.53 -36.83
C GLY A 98 7.11 22.41 -38.21
N ILE A 99 6.68 21.21 -38.55
CA ILE A 99 5.93 20.94 -39.81
C ILE A 99 4.76 20.01 -39.50
N ILE A 100 3.57 20.36 -40.04
CA ILE A 100 2.40 19.48 -40.02
C ILE A 100 1.92 19.29 -41.43
N VAL A 101 1.68 18.05 -41.82
CA VAL A 101 1.12 17.68 -43.12
C VAL A 101 -0.16 16.91 -42.91
N LEU A 102 -1.28 17.50 -43.27
CA LEU A 102 -2.60 16.89 -43.24
C LEU A 102 -2.97 16.38 -44.63
N ASP A 103 -3.28 15.09 -44.73
CA ASP A 103 -3.85 14.46 -45.91
C ASP A 103 -5.36 14.29 -45.67
N TYR A 104 -6.18 15.10 -46.31
CA TYR A 104 -7.61 15.13 -46.07
C TYR A 104 -8.39 14.06 -46.84
N MET A 105 -7.73 13.28 -47.72
CA MET A 105 -8.33 12.11 -48.38
C MET A 105 -8.22 10.84 -47.49
N THR A 106 -7.10 10.71 -46.79
CA THR A 106 -6.84 9.56 -45.89
C THR A 106 -7.15 9.88 -44.43
N ASN A 107 -7.49 11.13 -44.14
CA ASN A 107 -7.67 11.64 -42.78
C ASN A 107 -6.46 11.36 -41.88
N GLU A 108 -5.26 11.48 -42.44
CA GLU A 108 -4.00 11.30 -41.73
C GLU A 108 -3.26 12.62 -41.55
N VAL A 109 -2.68 12.80 -40.39
CA VAL A 109 -1.76 13.90 -40.10
C VAL A 109 -0.39 13.36 -39.77
N TYR A 110 0.62 13.96 -40.36
CA TYR A 110 2.03 13.80 -40.01
C TYR A 110 2.52 15.07 -39.35
N ALA A 111 3.26 14.95 -38.23
CA ALA A 111 3.97 16.06 -37.64
C ALA A 111 5.42 15.69 -37.35
N GLY A 112 6.31 16.64 -37.59
CA GLY A 112 7.75 16.46 -37.46
C GLY A 112 8.48 17.75 -37.09
N ARG A 113 9.78 17.61 -36.87
CA ARG A 113 10.68 18.74 -36.64
C ARG A 113 10.91 19.51 -37.97
N ILE A 114 11.21 20.80 -37.86
CA ILE A 114 11.69 21.60 -38.95
C ILE A 114 13.22 21.74 -38.88
N SER A 115 13.86 21.71 -40.03
CA SER A 115 15.30 22.00 -40.16
C SER A 115 15.50 23.46 -40.45
N ASP A 116 16.43 24.11 -39.76
CA ASP A 116 16.87 25.46 -40.06
C ASP A 116 17.83 25.47 -41.27
N SER A 117 18.30 26.66 -41.68
CA SER A 117 19.21 26.86 -42.80
C SER A 117 20.60 26.19 -42.61
N VAL A 118 20.95 25.82 -41.37
CA VAL A 118 22.22 25.18 -41.01
C VAL A 118 22.04 23.65 -40.84
N GLY A 119 20.80 23.13 -40.99
CA GLY A 119 20.49 21.70 -40.84
C GLY A 119 20.16 21.26 -39.43
N VAL A 120 20.07 22.18 -38.46
CA VAL A 120 19.70 21.84 -37.07
C VAL A 120 18.19 21.64 -36.98
N LEU A 121 17.79 20.49 -36.44
CA LEU A 121 16.38 20.15 -36.21
C LEU A 121 15.84 20.86 -34.98
N SER A 122 14.80 21.67 -35.18
CA SER A 122 14.12 22.44 -34.12
C SER A 122 12.62 22.11 -34.08
N GLN A 123 11.90 22.69 -33.10
CA GLN A 123 10.45 22.60 -32.96
C GLN A 123 9.95 21.14 -32.92
N ARG A 124 10.39 20.44 -31.91
CA ARG A 124 9.98 19.06 -31.64
C ARG A 124 8.46 18.98 -31.48
N PRO A 125 7.79 18.03 -32.13
CA PRO A 125 6.35 17.85 -31.97
C PRO A 125 5.93 17.64 -30.53
N LYS A 126 4.77 18.18 -30.20
CA LYS A 126 4.05 17.94 -28.94
C LYS A 126 2.64 17.50 -29.27
N PHE A 127 2.28 16.36 -28.77
CA PHE A 127 0.94 15.78 -28.94
C PHE A 127 0.24 15.74 -27.57
N PHE A 128 -0.87 16.42 -27.50
CA PHE A 128 -1.74 16.48 -26.31
C PHE A 128 -3.04 15.76 -26.61
N GLN A 129 -3.49 14.90 -25.71
CA GLN A 129 -4.82 14.30 -25.75
C GLN A 129 -5.31 14.07 -24.32
N ALA A 130 -6.41 14.72 -23.95
CA ALA A 130 -6.88 14.82 -22.55
C ALA A 130 -5.71 15.26 -21.64
N ASP A 131 -5.42 14.53 -20.56
CA ASP A 131 -4.34 14.84 -19.61
C ASP A 131 -2.97 14.27 -20.02
N ASN A 132 -2.85 13.66 -21.22
CA ASN A 132 -1.61 13.04 -21.66
C ASN A 132 -0.82 13.94 -22.60
N GLU A 133 0.45 14.15 -22.29
CA GLU A 133 1.42 14.83 -23.16
C GLU A 133 2.47 13.84 -23.64
N VAL A 134 2.73 13.82 -24.95
CA VAL A 134 3.75 13.02 -25.59
C VAL A 134 4.61 13.92 -26.46
N ASN A 135 5.93 13.86 -26.30
CA ASN A 135 6.91 14.66 -27.03
C ASN A 135 7.74 13.76 -27.98
N PRO A 136 7.27 13.46 -29.21
CA PRO A 136 7.96 12.61 -30.15
C PRO A 136 8.97 13.40 -31.03
N ASP A 137 9.81 12.70 -31.79
CA ASP A 137 10.53 13.29 -32.91
C ASP A 137 9.64 13.44 -34.12
N SER A 138 8.74 12.49 -34.34
CA SER A 138 7.67 12.58 -35.34
C SER A 138 6.48 11.71 -34.95
N ILE A 139 5.32 12.07 -35.45
CA ILE A 139 4.07 11.34 -35.25
C ILE A 139 3.27 11.28 -36.53
N ARG A 140 2.63 10.15 -36.76
CA ARG A 140 1.60 9.99 -37.79
C ARG A 140 0.32 9.51 -37.06
N PHE A 141 -0.75 10.25 -37.23
CA PHE A 141 -2.02 10.00 -36.59
C PHE A 141 -3.14 9.95 -37.64
N ASN A 142 -4.07 9.04 -37.48
CA ASN A 142 -5.24 8.91 -38.33
C ASN A 142 -6.51 9.26 -37.54
N PHE A 143 -7.27 10.24 -37.98
CA PHE A 143 -8.44 10.76 -37.28
C PHE A 143 -9.61 9.79 -37.26
N ASP A 144 -9.79 8.96 -38.31
CA ASP A 144 -10.90 8.01 -38.42
C ASP A 144 -10.73 6.83 -37.45
N THR A 145 -9.49 6.29 -37.42
CA THR A 145 -9.18 5.10 -36.62
C THR A 145 -8.65 5.44 -35.23
N LYS A 146 -8.33 6.71 -34.98
CA LYS A 146 -7.68 7.22 -33.76
C LYS A 146 -6.35 6.52 -33.44
N LYS A 147 -5.72 5.87 -34.44
CA LYS A 147 -4.42 5.18 -34.32
C LYS A 147 -3.28 6.14 -34.62
N ALA A 148 -2.15 5.91 -33.95
CA ALA A 148 -0.92 6.65 -34.22
C ALA A 148 0.31 5.74 -34.27
N LEU A 149 1.29 6.19 -35.08
CA LEU A 149 2.67 5.72 -35.07
C LEU A 149 3.56 6.87 -34.61
N ILE A 150 4.35 6.64 -33.58
CA ILE A 150 5.09 7.67 -32.85
C ILE A 150 6.55 7.22 -32.75
N TRP A 151 7.49 8.07 -33.13
CA TRP A 151 8.92 7.78 -33.13
C TRP A 151 9.63 8.63 -32.06
N ASN A 152 10.54 7.98 -31.32
CA ASN A 152 11.38 8.59 -30.29
C ASN A 152 10.56 9.45 -29.32
N SER A 153 9.52 8.85 -28.75
CA SER A 153 8.62 9.54 -27.82
C SER A 153 9.20 9.64 -26.42
N LYS A 154 8.92 10.77 -25.77
CA LYS A 154 9.10 10.99 -24.34
C LYS A 154 7.76 11.32 -23.73
N THR A 155 7.41 10.66 -22.64
CA THR A 155 6.21 10.95 -21.84
C THR A 155 6.52 10.75 -20.37
N GLU A 156 5.83 11.51 -19.53
CA GLU A 156 5.87 11.36 -18.09
C GLU A 156 4.53 10.82 -17.61
N GLN A 157 4.57 9.78 -16.77
CA GLN A 157 3.38 9.16 -16.20
C GLN A 157 3.62 8.89 -14.72
N SER A 158 2.91 9.59 -13.85
CA SER A 158 2.97 9.41 -12.37
C SER A 158 4.40 9.42 -11.81
N GLY A 159 5.22 10.39 -12.25
CA GLY A 159 6.61 10.54 -11.82
C GLY A 159 7.59 9.56 -12.47
N MET A 160 7.14 8.73 -13.41
CA MET A 160 8.02 7.89 -14.24
C MET A 160 8.22 8.50 -15.60
N ASN A 161 9.47 8.65 -16.03
CA ASN A 161 9.82 9.04 -17.38
C ASN A 161 9.91 7.80 -18.28
N VAL A 162 9.17 7.80 -19.37
CA VAL A 162 9.13 6.73 -20.36
C VAL A 162 9.65 7.27 -21.70
N PHE A 163 10.77 6.76 -22.17
CA PHE A 163 11.32 7.02 -23.50
C PHE A 163 11.10 5.78 -24.35
N SER A 164 10.54 5.92 -25.54
CA SER A 164 10.31 4.79 -26.44
C SER A 164 10.79 5.14 -27.84
N ASN A 165 11.59 4.26 -28.45
CA ASN A 165 12.04 4.43 -29.81
C ASN A 165 10.87 4.36 -30.79
N PHE A 166 9.90 3.50 -30.51
CA PHE A 166 8.71 3.35 -31.32
C PHE A 166 7.49 3.05 -30.47
N THR A 167 6.43 3.83 -30.66
CA THR A 167 5.15 3.65 -29.98
C THR A 167 4.04 3.57 -31.01
N LYS A 168 3.19 2.55 -30.90
CA LYS A 168 1.96 2.41 -31.65
C LYS A 168 0.77 2.65 -30.73
N LYS A 169 0.02 3.71 -30.96
CA LYS A 169 -1.28 3.92 -30.34
C LYS A 169 -2.32 3.10 -31.09
N GLU A 170 -2.98 2.17 -30.39
CA GLU A 170 -4.03 1.34 -30.98
C GLU A 170 -5.41 1.96 -30.78
N ASN A 171 -5.62 2.60 -29.63
CA ASN A 171 -6.79 3.38 -29.26
C ASN A 171 -6.44 4.29 -28.07
N ASP A 172 -7.41 5.02 -27.53
CA ASP A 172 -7.20 5.98 -26.44
C ASP A 172 -6.71 5.34 -25.15
N SER A 173 -6.93 4.03 -24.98
CA SER A 173 -6.57 3.30 -23.75
C SER A 173 -5.37 2.37 -23.91
N VAL A 174 -4.81 2.16 -25.13
CA VAL A 174 -3.78 1.14 -25.34
C VAL A 174 -2.68 1.65 -26.28
N TYR A 175 -1.46 1.62 -25.77
CA TYR A 175 -0.24 1.92 -26.50
C TYR A 175 0.70 0.71 -26.46
N TYR A 176 1.28 0.34 -27.58
CA TYR A 176 2.35 -0.63 -27.68
C TYR A 176 3.68 0.10 -27.81
N ILE A 177 4.63 -0.21 -26.94
CA ILE A 177 5.95 0.41 -26.90
C ILE A 177 7.02 -0.61 -27.28
N LYS A 178 8.03 -0.15 -27.97
CA LYS A 178 9.18 -0.96 -28.39
C LYS A 178 10.47 -0.23 -28.08
N ASP A 179 11.43 -0.98 -27.51
CA ASP A 179 12.74 -0.45 -27.07
C ASP A 179 12.57 0.80 -26.20
N ALA A 180 11.83 0.64 -25.11
CA ALA A 180 11.56 1.71 -24.17
C ALA A 180 12.54 1.69 -22.98
N LYS A 181 12.89 2.87 -22.48
CA LYS A 181 13.59 3.09 -21.21
C LYS A 181 12.59 3.70 -20.23
N VAL A 182 12.48 3.11 -19.05
CA VAL A 182 11.64 3.62 -17.95
C VAL A 182 12.53 3.94 -16.77
N THR A 183 12.46 5.17 -16.26
CA THR A 183 13.26 5.64 -15.14
C THR A 183 12.48 6.56 -14.23
N THR A 184 12.87 6.59 -12.95
CA THR A 184 12.43 7.57 -11.94
C THR A 184 13.59 8.45 -11.50
N SER A 185 14.73 8.41 -12.23
CA SER A 185 15.88 9.29 -11.97
C SER A 185 15.50 10.77 -12.09
N SER A 186 16.11 11.61 -11.27
CA SER A 186 15.95 13.06 -11.29
C SER A 186 16.47 13.70 -12.59
N ASP A 187 17.48 13.08 -13.23
CA ASP A 187 17.90 13.42 -14.60
C ASP A 187 17.34 12.39 -15.59
N PRO A 188 16.23 12.72 -16.26
CA PRO A 188 15.62 11.79 -17.22
C PRO A 188 16.35 11.73 -18.57
N ILE A 189 17.28 12.64 -18.84
CA ILE A 189 18.06 12.65 -20.09
C ILE A 189 19.25 11.69 -19.98
N ASN A 190 19.99 11.77 -18.87
CA ASN A 190 21.10 10.89 -18.54
C ASN A 190 20.81 10.17 -17.19
N PRO A 191 19.89 9.22 -17.20
CA PRO A 191 19.45 8.59 -15.95
C PRO A 191 20.55 7.68 -15.38
N ASP A 192 20.81 7.79 -14.07
CA ASP A 192 21.73 6.92 -13.36
C ASP A 192 21.33 5.45 -13.45
N TYR A 193 20.04 5.20 -13.58
CA TYR A 193 19.48 3.86 -13.76
C TYR A 193 18.20 3.90 -14.59
N TYR A 194 17.95 2.83 -15.33
CA TYR A 194 16.68 2.63 -16.06
C TYR A 194 16.39 1.16 -16.30
N ILE A 195 15.14 0.87 -16.56
CA ILE A 195 14.71 -0.43 -17.03
C ILE A 195 14.50 -0.35 -18.53
N ARG A 196 15.24 -1.15 -19.29
CA ARG A 196 15.05 -1.29 -20.73
C ARG A 196 13.98 -2.34 -21.00
N ILE A 197 12.93 -1.96 -21.70
CA ILE A 197 11.82 -2.81 -22.09
C ILE A 197 11.90 -3.04 -23.60
N ARG A 198 12.04 -4.29 -24.04
CA ARG A 198 12.10 -4.61 -25.48
C ARG A 198 10.74 -4.43 -26.15
N LYS A 199 9.67 -4.90 -25.54
CA LYS A 199 8.29 -4.75 -25.99
C LYS A 199 7.38 -4.62 -24.77
N GLY A 200 6.43 -3.71 -24.82
CA GLY A 200 5.47 -3.51 -23.73
C GLY A 200 4.13 -3.01 -24.22
N LYS A 201 3.14 -3.14 -23.36
CA LYS A 201 1.81 -2.55 -23.53
C LYS A 201 1.59 -1.55 -22.40
N MET A 202 1.34 -0.31 -22.76
CA MET A 202 1.04 0.77 -21.82
C MET A 202 -0.44 1.12 -21.89
N VAL A 203 -1.05 1.25 -20.74
CA VAL A 203 -2.41 1.77 -20.52
C VAL A 203 -2.24 3.06 -19.73
N PRO A 204 -2.38 4.25 -20.33
CA PRO A 204 -2.22 5.53 -19.64
C PRO A 204 -3.13 5.62 -18.41
N GLY A 205 -2.61 6.20 -17.32
CA GLY A 205 -3.35 6.25 -16.04
C GLY A 205 -3.64 4.89 -15.41
N GLY A 206 -3.04 3.81 -15.89
CA GLY A 206 -3.25 2.45 -15.38
C GLY A 206 -1.96 1.67 -15.13
N LYS A 207 -1.34 1.17 -16.20
CA LYS A 207 -0.20 0.26 -16.07
C LYS A 207 0.65 0.15 -17.33
N ILE A 208 1.92 -0.23 -17.14
CA ILE A 208 2.78 -0.72 -18.21
C ILE A 208 3.04 -2.21 -17.96
N VAL A 209 2.67 -3.06 -18.90
CA VAL A 209 2.99 -4.47 -18.92
C VAL A 209 4.15 -4.66 -19.88
N ALA A 210 5.31 -5.00 -19.34
CA ALA A 210 6.54 -5.18 -20.08
C ALA A 210 6.83 -6.66 -20.29
N GLY A 211 7.30 -7.01 -21.49
CA GLY A 211 7.93 -8.30 -21.75
C GLY A 211 9.36 -8.34 -21.22
N LEU A 212 10.26 -9.04 -21.92
CA LEU A 212 11.66 -9.14 -21.51
C LEU A 212 12.27 -7.75 -21.24
N SER A 213 12.74 -7.56 -20.02
CA SER A 213 13.28 -6.29 -19.52
C SER A 213 14.58 -6.54 -18.78
N ASN A 214 15.51 -5.60 -18.86
CA ASN A 214 16.78 -5.62 -18.14
C ASN A 214 16.99 -4.31 -17.41
N ILE A 215 17.60 -4.38 -16.22
CA ILE A 215 17.99 -3.19 -15.45
C ILE A 215 19.37 -2.74 -15.92
N TYR A 216 19.50 -1.44 -16.13
CA TYR A 216 20.75 -0.76 -16.49
C TYR A 216 21.10 0.24 -15.40
N ILE A 217 22.38 0.31 -15.04
CA ILE A 217 22.94 1.27 -14.10
C ILE A 217 24.12 1.92 -14.79
N ALA A 218 24.13 3.25 -14.89
CA ALA A 218 25.13 4.02 -15.63
C ALA A 218 25.36 3.44 -17.06
N ASP A 219 24.28 3.11 -17.77
CA ASP A 219 24.27 2.47 -19.10
C ASP A 219 24.89 1.06 -19.19
N VAL A 220 25.31 0.46 -18.05
CA VAL A 220 25.82 -0.90 -17.99
C VAL A 220 24.69 -1.88 -17.66
N PRO A 221 24.49 -2.93 -18.49
CA PRO A 221 23.46 -3.93 -18.20
C PRO A 221 23.82 -4.76 -16.97
N THR A 222 22.90 -4.83 -16.02
CA THR A 222 23.04 -5.74 -14.88
C THR A 222 22.63 -7.17 -15.28
N PRO A 223 23.05 -8.21 -14.54
CA PRO A 223 22.58 -9.59 -14.76
C PRO A 223 21.13 -9.81 -14.36
N ILE A 224 20.44 -8.76 -13.87
CA ILE A 224 19.05 -8.83 -13.45
C ILE A 224 18.15 -8.60 -14.66
N GLY A 225 17.62 -9.71 -15.19
CA GLY A 225 16.62 -9.72 -16.26
C GLY A 225 15.26 -10.16 -15.73
N LEU A 226 14.21 -9.49 -16.18
CA LEU A 226 12.84 -9.85 -15.87
C LEU A 226 12.17 -10.39 -17.13
N PRO A 227 11.69 -11.64 -17.14
CA PRO A 227 11.00 -12.21 -18.31
C PRO A 227 9.71 -11.46 -18.63
N PHE A 228 9.06 -10.94 -17.60
CA PHE A 228 7.99 -9.96 -17.72
C PHE A 228 7.98 -9.04 -16.48
N ALA A 229 7.46 -7.82 -16.63
CA ALA A 229 7.34 -6.86 -15.54
C ALA A 229 6.02 -6.08 -15.64
N TYR A 230 5.55 -5.62 -14.49
CA TYR A 230 4.34 -4.83 -14.35
C TYR A 230 4.67 -3.54 -13.60
N PHE A 231 4.44 -2.39 -14.25
CA PHE A 231 4.66 -1.08 -13.65
C PHE A 231 3.32 -0.36 -13.55
N PRO A 232 2.83 -0.07 -12.34
CA PRO A 232 1.64 0.76 -12.18
C PRO A 232 1.94 2.20 -12.58
N THR A 233 1.04 2.84 -13.30
CA THR A 233 1.10 4.25 -13.70
C THR A 233 0.00 5.08 -13.05
N THR A 234 -0.52 4.60 -11.93
CA THR A 234 -1.50 5.31 -11.10
C THR A 234 -0.87 5.70 -9.78
N ASN A 235 -1.40 6.76 -9.15
CA ASN A 235 -1.04 7.14 -7.79
C ASN A 235 -1.64 6.18 -6.73
N ASP A 236 -2.45 5.22 -7.14
CA ASP A 236 -3.01 4.20 -6.25
C ASP A 236 -1.94 3.18 -5.85
N LYS A 237 -2.06 2.67 -4.63
CA LYS A 237 -1.19 1.61 -4.15
C LYS A 237 -1.33 0.38 -5.04
N ALA A 238 -0.27 0.01 -5.73
CA ALA A 238 -0.24 -1.18 -6.58
C ALA A 238 0.83 -2.17 -6.10
N SER A 239 0.54 -3.46 -6.27
CA SER A 239 1.51 -4.51 -5.96
C SER A 239 2.68 -4.48 -6.93
N GLY A 240 3.90 -4.71 -6.44
CA GLY A 240 5.09 -4.71 -7.30
C GLY A 240 6.36 -5.10 -6.58
N ILE A 241 7.41 -5.25 -7.35
CA ILE A 241 8.76 -5.56 -6.86
C ILE A 241 9.34 -4.31 -6.19
N VAL A 242 9.87 -4.49 -4.99
CA VAL A 242 10.70 -3.49 -4.31
C VAL A 242 12.13 -3.74 -4.72
N PHE A 243 12.71 -2.78 -5.44
CA PHE A 243 14.07 -2.90 -5.93
C PHE A 243 15.07 -2.76 -4.76
N PRO A 244 16.06 -3.65 -4.68
CA PRO A 244 17.07 -3.59 -3.65
C PRO A 244 18.01 -2.40 -3.85
N THR A 245 18.54 -1.90 -2.74
CA THR A 245 19.73 -1.07 -2.73
C THR A 245 20.97 -1.97 -2.60
N TYR A 246 22.07 -1.56 -3.16
CA TYR A 246 23.33 -2.28 -3.10
C TYR A 246 24.44 -1.37 -2.57
N GLY A 247 25.43 -1.95 -1.97
CA GLY A 247 26.57 -1.21 -1.43
C GLY A 247 27.60 -2.14 -0.80
N GLU A 248 28.51 -1.54 -0.04
CA GLU A 248 29.58 -2.22 0.67
C GLU A 248 29.57 -1.83 2.15
N SER A 249 29.83 -2.82 3.01
CA SER A 249 29.98 -2.66 4.45
C SER A 249 31.36 -3.17 4.86
N ALA A 250 32.12 -2.38 5.58
CA ALA A 250 33.45 -2.78 6.09
C ALA A 250 33.41 -4.05 6.94
N GLN A 251 32.27 -4.33 7.62
CA GLN A 251 32.15 -5.49 8.52
C GLN A 251 31.56 -6.73 7.83
N ARG A 252 30.77 -6.57 6.75
CA ARG A 252 29.96 -7.64 6.15
C ARG A 252 30.17 -7.84 4.65
N GLY A 253 31.06 -7.03 4.03
CA GLY A 253 31.32 -7.06 2.60
C GLY A 253 30.20 -6.42 1.78
N TYR A 254 30.03 -6.84 0.54
CA TYR A 254 29.00 -6.34 -0.34
C TYR A 254 27.61 -6.79 0.12
N TYR A 255 26.62 -5.93 -0.10
CA TYR A 255 25.25 -6.23 0.29
C TYR A 255 24.23 -5.85 -0.79
N ILE A 256 23.13 -6.55 -0.71
CA ILE A 256 21.85 -6.20 -1.36
C ILE A 256 20.83 -6.08 -0.24
N GLN A 257 20.22 -4.90 -0.08
CA GLN A 257 19.27 -4.61 0.99
C GLN A 257 17.93 -4.14 0.44
N ASN A 258 16.87 -4.33 1.24
CA ASN A 258 15.52 -3.87 0.96
C ASN A 258 14.89 -4.43 -0.32
N GLY A 259 15.44 -5.51 -0.89
CA GLY A 259 14.85 -6.17 -2.05
C GLY A 259 13.65 -7.01 -1.64
N GLY A 260 12.57 -6.98 -2.43
CA GLY A 260 11.40 -7.75 -2.08
C GLY A 260 10.17 -7.53 -2.95
N TYR A 261 9.00 -7.69 -2.33
CA TYR A 261 7.72 -7.55 -3.00
C TYR A 261 6.70 -6.84 -2.10
N TYR A 262 6.10 -5.79 -2.64
CA TYR A 262 4.96 -5.12 -2.03
C TYR A 262 3.67 -5.68 -2.61
N LEU A 263 2.76 -6.11 -1.76
CA LEU A 263 1.46 -6.68 -2.13
C LEU A 263 0.34 -5.79 -1.58
N ASN A 264 -0.37 -5.12 -2.46
CA ASN A 264 -1.62 -4.45 -2.12
C ASN A 264 -2.76 -5.47 -2.26
N ILE A 265 -3.20 -6.06 -1.14
CA ILE A 265 -4.23 -7.10 -1.14
C ILE A 265 -5.59 -6.49 -1.41
N ASN A 266 -5.88 -5.35 -0.76
CA ASN A 266 -7.11 -4.57 -0.97
C ASN A 266 -6.95 -3.17 -0.37
N GLN A 267 -7.99 -2.34 -0.47
CA GLN A 267 -7.99 -0.96 0.06
C GLN A 267 -7.77 -0.85 1.58
N TYR A 268 -7.86 -1.95 2.33
CA TYR A 268 -7.75 -1.97 3.79
C TYR A 268 -6.46 -2.60 4.30
N PHE A 269 -5.78 -3.38 3.46
CA PHE A 269 -4.68 -4.23 3.89
C PHE A 269 -3.58 -4.29 2.84
N ASP A 270 -2.37 -3.95 3.24
CA ASP A 270 -1.17 -4.12 2.42
C ASP A 270 -0.10 -4.96 3.13
N LEU A 271 0.84 -5.45 2.36
CA LEU A 271 1.91 -6.31 2.83
C LEU A 271 3.20 -5.96 2.08
N ASN A 272 4.25 -5.69 2.83
CA ASN A 272 5.58 -5.50 2.29
C ASN A 272 6.51 -6.58 2.85
N PHE A 273 7.05 -7.41 1.96
CA PHE A 273 8.04 -8.42 2.29
C PHE A 273 9.36 -8.04 1.65
N THR A 274 10.39 -7.79 2.47
CA THR A 274 11.72 -7.42 2.00
C THR A 274 12.80 -8.25 2.69
N GLY A 275 13.93 -8.38 2.01
CA GLY A 275 15.08 -9.10 2.52
C GLY A 275 16.39 -8.38 2.25
N ASP A 276 17.38 -8.75 3.04
CA ASP A 276 18.76 -8.29 2.96
C ASP A 276 19.68 -9.50 2.85
N TYR A 277 20.74 -9.37 2.08
CA TYR A 277 21.77 -10.38 1.97
C TYR A 277 23.16 -9.75 1.90
N TYR A 278 24.11 -10.34 2.59
CA TYR A 278 25.49 -9.90 2.67
C TYR A 278 26.45 -11.01 2.27
N THR A 279 27.57 -10.67 1.65
CA THR A 279 28.55 -11.65 1.15
C THR A 279 29.23 -12.46 2.25
N ASN A 280 29.26 -11.99 3.50
CA ASN A 280 29.74 -12.80 4.64
C ASN A 280 28.76 -13.90 5.10
N GLY A 281 27.57 -14.02 4.44
CA GLY A 281 26.53 -14.98 4.78
C GLY A 281 25.49 -14.49 5.78
N SER A 282 25.55 -13.22 6.19
CA SER A 282 24.48 -12.58 6.96
C SER A 282 23.25 -12.34 6.07
N TYR A 283 22.04 -12.51 6.61
CA TYR A 283 20.81 -12.18 5.92
C TYR A 283 19.74 -11.68 6.89
N GLY A 284 18.83 -10.89 6.36
CA GLY A 284 17.67 -10.37 7.07
C GLY A 284 16.38 -10.56 6.28
N LEU A 285 15.29 -10.77 6.99
CA LEU A 285 13.94 -10.82 6.44
C LEU A 285 13.05 -9.84 7.19
N ARG A 286 12.24 -9.09 6.46
CA ARG A 286 11.29 -8.12 6.99
C ARG A 286 9.92 -8.34 6.40
N PHE A 287 8.95 -8.27 7.28
CA PHE A 287 7.54 -8.39 6.96
C PHE A 287 6.81 -7.23 7.62
N ASP A 288 6.34 -6.30 6.83
CA ASP A 288 5.60 -5.14 7.28
C ASP A 288 4.20 -5.14 6.68
N THR A 289 3.19 -4.93 7.49
CA THR A 289 1.81 -4.82 7.04
C THR A 289 1.11 -3.67 7.74
N GLN A 290 0.34 -2.93 6.99
CA GLN A 290 -0.60 -1.93 7.48
C GLN A 290 -2.02 -2.36 7.18
N TYR A 291 -2.91 -2.18 8.15
CA TYR A 291 -4.33 -2.41 7.95
C TYR A 291 -5.16 -1.30 8.58
N LYS A 292 -6.19 -0.87 7.86
CA LYS A 292 -7.08 0.19 8.31
C LYS A 292 -8.47 0.01 7.71
N VAL A 293 -9.46 -0.15 8.57
CA VAL A 293 -10.86 -0.09 8.20
C VAL A 293 -11.46 1.15 8.86
N ASN A 294 -11.80 2.15 8.06
CA ASN A 294 -12.31 3.43 8.56
C ASN A 294 -13.49 3.22 9.49
N TYR A 295 -13.50 3.95 10.60
CA TYR A 295 -14.50 3.90 11.67
C TYR A 295 -14.62 2.54 12.39
N LYS A 296 -13.72 1.58 12.17
CA LYS A 296 -13.73 0.27 12.85
C LYS A 296 -12.44 0.02 13.61
N TYR A 297 -11.33 -0.14 12.92
CA TYR A 297 -10.02 -0.41 13.52
C TYR A 297 -8.88 -0.11 12.56
N GLY A 298 -7.69 0.00 13.11
CA GLY A 298 -6.46 0.10 12.34
C GLY A 298 -5.26 -0.35 13.15
N GLY A 299 -4.19 -0.65 12.44
CA GLY A 299 -2.95 -1.08 13.05
C GLY A 299 -1.86 -1.36 12.04
N ASN A 300 -0.70 -1.72 12.56
CA ASN A 300 0.44 -2.18 11.79
C ASN A 300 1.14 -3.33 12.52
N LEU A 301 1.64 -4.28 11.76
CA LEU A 301 2.49 -5.36 12.24
C LEU A 301 3.80 -5.32 11.46
N SER A 302 4.92 -5.35 12.18
CA SER A 302 6.26 -5.44 11.64
C SER A 302 6.99 -6.59 12.29
N VAL A 303 7.50 -7.51 11.50
CA VAL A 303 8.30 -8.64 11.97
C VAL A 303 9.65 -8.59 11.26
N ARG A 304 10.71 -8.68 12.04
CA ARG A 304 12.08 -8.67 11.56
C ARG A 304 12.81 -9.87 12.10
N TYR A 305 13.56 -10.53 11.24
CA TYR A 305 14.40 -11.67 11.58
C TYR A 305 15.73 -11.53 10.85
N GLU A 306 16.81 -11.57 11.59
CA GLU A 306 18.16 -11.45 11.02
C GLU A 306 19.06 -12.55 11.57
N LYS A 307 19.83 -13.14 10.68
CA LYS A 307 20.95 -14.01 11.05
C LYS A 307 22.24 -13.30 10.67
N LEU A 308 23.01 -12.97 11.67
CA LEU A 308 24.22 -12.20 11.53
C LEU A 308 25.43 -13.08 11.74
N VAL A 309 26.39 -12.99 10.81
CA VAL A 309 27.68 -13.63 10.88
C VAL A 309 28.70 -12.55 11.17
N ASN A 310 29.45 -12.69 12.25
CA ASN A 310 30.52 -11.80 12.65
C ASN A 310 31.83 -12.58 12.65
N GLY A 311 32.93 -11.94 12.25
CA GLY A 311 34.24 -12.57 12.11
C GLY A 311 34.35 -13.54 10.93
N GLU A 312 35.51 -14.10 10.70
CA GLU A 312 35.77 -15.09 9.66
C GLU A 312 35.70 -16.52 10.22
N ARG A 313 35.13 -17.44 9.42
CA ARG A 313 34.98 -18.84 9.81
C ARG A 313 36.35 -19.47 10.04
N GLY A 314 36.56 -19.98 11.24
CA GLY A 314 37.83 -20.58 11.66
C GLY A 314 38.68 -19.70 12.57
N PHE A 315 38.31 -18.45 12.79
CA PHE A 315 38.96 -17.54 13.75
C PHE A 315 38.17 -17.48 15.06
N PRO A 316 38.82 -17.08 16.18
CA PRO A 316 38.20 -17.03 17.50
C PRO A 316 37.06 -16.03 17.64
N ASP A 317 37.01 -15.02 16.78
CA ASP A 317 35.98 -13.99 16.72
C ASP A 317 34.75 -14.39 15.91
N TYR A 318 34.77 -15.58 15.30
CA TYR A 318 33.62 -16.09 14.55
C TYR A 318 32.42 -16.34 15.46
N ASN A 319 31.32 -15.64 15.21
CA ASN A 319 30.09 -15.77 15.95
C ASN A 319 28.87 -15.64 15.03
N ASN A 320 27.87 -16.47 15.27
CA ASN A 320 26.56 -16.37 14.64
C ASN A 320 25.52 -15.88 15.64
N ALA A 321 24.95 -14.73 15.38
CA ALA A 321 23.86 -14.19 16.17
C ALA A 321 22.54 -14.24 15.39
N THR A 322 21.48 -14.61 16.08
CA THR A 322 20.11 -14.52 15.54
C THR A 322 19.38 -13.46 16.33
N VAL A 323 18.92 -12.43 15.65
CA VAL A 323 18.15 -11.35 16.26
C VAL A 323 16.79 -11.22 15.58
N TYR A 324 15.80 -10.91 16.38
CA TYR A 324 14.43 -10.72 15.88
C TYR A 324 13.74 -9.60 16.63
N ASN A 325 12.75 -8.98 15.99
CA ASN A 325 11.86 -8.00 16.62
C ASN A 325 10.47 -8.08 16.01
N ILE A 326 9.47 -8.05 16.86
CA ILE A 326 8.05 -8.05 16.51
C ILE A 326 7.42 -6.80 17.09
N ARG A 327 6.90 -5.95 16.23
CA ARG A 327 6.13 -4.76 16.62
C ARG A 327 4.72 -4.88 16.08
N TRP A 328 3.74 -4.77 16.96
CA TRP A 328 2.34 -4.77 16.58
C TRP A 328 1.60 -3.67 17.32
N THR A 329 0.97 -2.80 16.55
CA THR A 329 0.03 -1.83 17.11
C THR A 329 -1.35 -2.10 16.55
N HIS A 330 -2.34 -2.07 17.41
CA HIS A 330 -3.73 -2.19 17.02
C HIS A 330 -4.58 -1.25 17.87
N ARG A 331 -5.50 -0.56 17.22
CA ARG A 331 -6.46 0.31 17.89
C ARG A 331 -7.83 0.16 17.26
N ARG A 332 -8.81 -0.12 18.11
CA ARG A 332 -10.21 -0.06 17.72
C ARG A 332 -10.72 1.38 17.77
N ASP A 333 -11.53 1.78 16.78
CA ASP A 333 -12.17 3.09 16.77
C ASP A 333 -13.29 3.12 17.81
N PRO A 334 -13.34 4.11 18.73
CA PRO A 334 -14.41 4.25 19.72
C PRO A 334 -15.80 4.37 19.08
N LYS A 335 -15.91 4.89 17.84
CA LYS A 335 -17.17 4.98 17.11
C LYS A 335 -17.73 3.63 16.71
N ALA A 336 -16.86 2.61 16.52
CA ALA A 336 -17.29 1.26 16.18
C ALA A 336 -18.00 0.56 17.35
N SER A 337 -17.61 0.88 18.57
CA SER A 337 -18.22 0.29 19.77
C SER A 337 -18.01 1.21 20.97
N PRO A 338 -18.99 2.03 21.31
CA PRO A 338 -18.89 2.94 22.47
C PRO A 338 -18.73 2.22 23.83
N THR A 339 -19.12 0.95 23.89
CA THR A 339 -19.09 0.15 25.11
C THR A 339 -17.92 -0.79 25.23
N SER A 340 -17.10 -0.96 24.19
CA SER A 340 -15.92 -1.82 24.27
C SER A 340 -14.74 -1.22 23.51
N ASN A 341 -13.56 -1.35 24.10
CA ASN A 341 -12.32 -0.91 23.48
C ASN A 341 -11.30 -2.05 23.50
N PHE A 342 -10.57 -2.21 22.40
CA PHE A 342 -9.43 -3.10 22.28
C PHE A 342 -8.24 -2.32 21.74
N SER A 343 -7.11 -2.41 22.42
CA SER A 343 -5.86 -1.82 21.98
C SER A 343 -4.69 -2.76 22.28
N ALA A 344 -3.72 -2.78 21.38
CA ALA A 344 -2.48 -3.51 21.52
C ALA A 344 -1.31 -2.63 21.10
N SER A 345 -0.24 -2.67 21.87
CA SER A 345 1.05 -2.08 21.56
C SER A 345 2.11 -3.09 21.97
N VAL A 346 2.55 -3.90 21.04
CA VAL A 346 3.54 -4.96 21.26
C VAL A 346 4.86 -4.55 20.68
N ASN A 347 5.92 -4.63 21.47
CA ASN A 347 7.30 -4.52 21.04
C ASN A 347 8.08 -5.61 21.77
N LEU A 348 8.36 -6.69 21.07
CA LEU A 348 9.00 -7.89 21.56
C LEU A 348 10.18 -8.23 20.67
N GLY A 349 11.29 -8.66 21.23
CA GLY A 349 12.44 -9.05 20.44
C GLY A 349 13.58 -9.60 21.25
N SER A 350 14.65 -10.02 20.58
CA SER A 350 15.88 -10.41 21.23
C SER A 350 16.55 -9.19 21.86
N SER A 351 17.15 -9.37 23.04
CA SER A 351 17.85 -8.30 23.77
C SER A 351 18.99 -7.66 22.97
N SER A 352 19.59 -8.43 22.10
CA SER A 352 20.68 -7.95 21.22
C SER A 352 20.20 -7.21 19.96
N TYR A 353 18.88 -7.17 19.68
CA TYR A 353 18.35 -6.61 18.44
C TYR A 353 18.77 -5.15 18.21
N PHE A 354 18.62 -4.28 19.21
CA PHE A 354 18.95 -2.85 19.05
C PHE A 354 20.45 -2.56 18.96
N VAL A 355 21.28 -3.51 19.39
CA VAL A 355 22.74 -3.38 19.36
C VAL A 355 23.34 -3.99 18.08
N GLN A 356 22.80 -5.12 17.61
CA GLN A 356 23.41 -5.93 16.56
C GLN A 356 22.70 -5.84 15.20
N SER A 357 21.43 -5.46 15.16
CA SER A 357 20.69 -5.38 13.92
C SER A 357 21.32 -4.43 12.90
N VAL A 358 21.47 -4.89 11.68
CA VAL A 358 22.05 -4.09 10.58
C VAL A 358 21.20 -2.87 10.24
N ASN A 359 19.93 -2.88 10.56
CA ASN A 359 18.99 -1.80 10.29
C ASN A 359 18.88 -0.77 11.41
N GLN A 360 19.52 -1.02 12.57
CA GLN A 360 19.43 -0.17 13.76
C GLN A 360 20.74 0.55 14.11
N LEU A 361 21.84 0.24 13.42
CA LEU A 361 23.16 0.80 13.72
C LEU A 361 23.27 2.32 13.61
N ASN A 362 22.32 2.94 12.88
CA ASN A 362 22.27 4.40 12.68
C ASN A 362 21.06 5.03 13.38
N ASP A 363 20.35 4.30 14.26
CA ASP A 363 19.13 4.78 14.88
C ASP A 363 19.35 5.13 16.36
N ALA A 364 18.66 6.18 16.83
CA ALA A 364 18.67 6.62 18.24
C ALA A 364 18.20 5.53 19.23
N ASN A 365 17.63 4.45 18.73
CA ASN A 365 17.19 3.30 19.52
C ASN A 365 18.32 2.42 20.09
N PHE A 366 19.57 2.63 19.69
CA PHE A 366 20.74 1.89 20.23
C PHE A 366 20.84 1.94 21.76
N LEU A 367 20.41 3.04 22.37
CA LEU A 367 20.41 3.23 23.83
C LEU A 367 19.14 2.70 24.51
N ASN A 368 18.24 2.08 23.77
CA ASN A 368 16.97 1.63 24.32
C ASN A 368 17.13 0.29 25.06
N ASN A 369 17.10 0.35 26.40
CA ASN A 369 17.33 -0.80 27.26
C ASN A 369 16.01 -1.51 27.66
N THR A 370 14.86 -1.07 27.17
CA THR A 370 13.56 -1.63 27.56
C THR A 370 12.65 -1.83 26.38
N LEU A 371 12.15 -3.05 26.24
CA LEU A 371 11.05 -3.39 25.32
C LEU A 371 9.76 -3.51 26.12
N SER A 372 8.75 -2.78 25.76
CA SER A 372 7.46 -2.78 26.46
C SER A 372 6.34 -3.20 25.53
N SER A 373 5.52 -4.12 26.01
CA SER A 373 4.32 -4.59 25.31
C SER A 373 3.12 -4.51 26.21
N SER A 374 1.98 -4.11 25.66
CA SER A 374 0.70 -4.13 26.38
C SER A 374 -0.44 -4.46 25.44
N VAL A 375 -1.36 -5.28 25.89
CA VAL A 375 -2.61 -5.59 25.22
C VAL A 375 -3.75 -5.37 26.22
N SER A 376 -4.72 -4.56 25.86
CA SER A 376 -5.82 -4.23 26.74
C SER A 376 -7.17 -4.38 26.04
N TYR A 377 -8.12 -4.94 26.77
CA TYR A 377 -9.52 -5.01 26.40
C TYR A 377 -10.36 -4.45 27.52
N SER A 378 -11.28 -3.55 27.23
CA SER A 378 -12.23 -3.03 28.21
C SER A 378 -13.64 -3.09 27.65
N LYS A 379 -14.61 -3.38 28.57
CA LYS A 379 -16.02 -3.41 28.23
C LYS A 379 -16.84 -2.79 29.36
N THR A 380 -17.73 -1.88 28.98
CA THR A 380 -18.70 -1.26 29.84
C THR A 380 -20.08 -1.87 29.61
N PHE A 381 -20.73 -2.37 30.66
CA PHE A 381 -22.11 -2.79 30.64
C PHE A 381 -22.96 -1.62 31.13
N PRO A 382 -23.74 -0.96 30.24
CA PRO A 382 -24.40 0.31 30.58
C PRO A 382 -25.67 0.15 31.42
N LYS A 383 -26.20 -1.07 31.54
CA LYS A 383 -27.41 -1.34 32.38
C LYS A 383 -27.07 -1.17 33.83
N TYR A 384 -28.04 -0.63 34.61
CA TYR A 384 -27.87 -0.46 36.03
C TYR A 384 -27.88 -1.80 36.79
N PRO A 385 -26.93 -2.03 37.69
CA PRO A 385 -25.75 -1.22 38.00
C PRO A 385 -24.73 -1.29 36.85
N ARG A 386 -24.15 -0.15 36.51
CA ARG A 386 -23.11 -0.09 35.47
C ARG A 386 -21.88 -0.88 35.95
N VAL A 387 -21.38 -1.76 35.07
CA VAL A 387 -20.19 -2.55 35.33
C VAL A 387 -19.15 -2.27 34.27
N ASN A 388 -17.94 -1.93 34.68
CA ASN A 388 -16.78 -1.79 33.83
C ASN A 388 -15.84 -2.97 34.09
N VAL A 389 -15.50 -3.69 33.01
CA VAL A 389 -14.56 -4.81 33.04
C VAL A 389 -13.37 -4.47 32.19
N SER A 390 -12.17 -4.68 32.66
CA SER A 390 -10.94 -4.56 31.91
C SER A 390 -10.05 -5.77 32.09
N LEU A 391 -9.40 -6.17 31.00
CA LEU A 391 -8.40 -7.22 30.96
C LEU A 391 -7.16 -6.64 30.29
N THR A 392 -6.04 -6.66 30.99
CA THR A 392 -4.77 -6.12 30.48
C THR A 392 -3.67 -7.14 30.66
N SER A 393 -2.86 -7.31 29.63
CA SER A 393 -1.63 -8.10 29.69
C SER A 393 -0.46 -7.17 29.34
N SER A 394 0.61 -7.23 30.12
CA SER A 394 1.81 -6.43 29.88
C SER A 394 3.07 -7.27 30.01
N LEU A 395 4.05 -6.90 29.19
CA LEU A 395 5.39 -7.46 29.20
C LEU A 395 6.40 -6.30 29.17
N SER A 396 7.38 -6.36 30.05
CA SER A 396 8.52 -5.44 30.05
C SER A 396 9.81 -6.26 30.08
N GLN A 397 10.63 -6.11 29.06
CA GLN A 397 11.90 -6.80 28.90
C GLN A 397 13.02 -5.78 29.05
N ASN A 398 13.96 -6.03 29.96
CA ASN A 398 15.19 -5.28 30.05
C ASN A 398 16.25 -5.96 29.17
N THR A 399 16.71 -5.28 28.15
CA THR A 399 17.64 -5.84 27.15
C THR A 399 19.06 -6.01 27.70
N GLN A 400 19.44 -5.29 28.73
CA GLN A 400 20.78 -5.37 29.34
C GLN A 400 20.89 -6.55 30.31
N SER A 401 19.89 -6.71 31.19
CA SER A 401 19.85 -7.81 32.17
C SER A 401 19.17 -9.07 31.62
N GLN A 402 18.58 -9.02 30.42
CA GLN A 402 17.80 -10.09 29.78
C GLN A 402 16.63 -10.60 30.65
N THR A 403 16.18 -9.78 31.60
CA THR A 403 15.05 -10.11 32.45
C THR A 403 13.74 -9.65 31.81
N VAL A 404 12.73 -10.50 31.96
CA VAL A 404 11.41 -10.26 31.45
C VAL A 404 10.39 -10.32 32.56
N ASN A 405 9.67 -9.22 32.75
CA ASN A 405 8.55 -9.11 33.69
C ASN A 405 7.24 -9.20 32.89
N LEU A 406 6.44 -10.20 33.20
CA LEU A 406 5.11 -10.39 32.62
C LEU A 406 4.04 -10.21 33.67
N THR A 407 2.97 -9.55 33.28
CA THR A 407 1.71 -9.55 34.02
C THR A 407 0.63 -10.10 33.10
N LEU A 408 0.18 -11.34 33.36
CA LEU A 408 -0.67 -12.12 32.45
C LEU A 408 -1.75 -12.90 33.21
N PRO A 409 -3.01 -12.52 33.16
CA PRO A 409 -3.54 -11.18 32.89
C PRO A 409 -3.71 -10.36 34.18
N THR A 410 -3.91 -9.05 34.06
CA THR A 410 -4.59 -8.25 35.06
C THR A 410 -6.07 -8.17 34.70
N PHE A 411 -6.92 -8.73 35.51
CA PHE A 411 -8.38 -8.60 35.40
C PHE A 411 -8.85 -7.56 36.40
N GLN A 412 -9.72 -6.65 35.98
CA GLN A 412 -10.36 -5.69 36.87
C GLN A 412 -11.84 -5.56 36.51
N ALA A 413 -12.70 -5.65 37.51
CA ALA A 413 -14.12 -5.35 37.35
C ALA A 413 -14.58 -4.38 38.44
N ASN A 414 -15.22 -3.30 38.01
CA ASN A 414 -15.77 -2.28 38.91
C ASN A 414 -17.25 -2.12 38.63
N MET A 415 -18.05 -2.29 39.65
CA MET A 415 -19.48 -2.05 39.62
C MET A 415 -19.77 -0.66 40.19
N GLU A 416 -20.64 0.07 39.55
CA GLU A 416 -21.11 1.38 40.00
C GLU A 416 -21.83 1.23 41.39
N ARG A 417 -21.76 2.30 42.14
CA ARG A 417 -22.39 2.39 43.47
C ARG A 417 -23.88 2.12 43.42
N ILE A 418 -24.34 1.18 44.22
CA ILE A 418 -25.74 0.80 44.34
C ILE A 418 -26.31 1.33 45.66
N PHE A 419 -27.55 1.81 45.61
CA PHE A 419 -28.31 2.28 46.75
C PHE A 419 -29.54 1.37 46.94
N PRO A 420 -29.41 0.26 47.67
CA PRO A 420 -30.47 -0.75 47.73
C PRO A 420 -31.77 -0.25 48.38
N PHE A 421 -31.67 0.71 49.29
CA PHE A 421 -32.81 1.25 50.05
C PHE A 421 -33.28 2.62 49.49
N ALA A 422 -32.74 3.06 48.36
CA ALA A 422 -33.17 4.30 47.76
C ALA A 422 -34.59 4.18 47.16
N PRO A 423 -35.44 5.18 47.31
CA PRO A 423 -36.74 5.19 46.64
C PRO A 423 -36.56 5.21 45.11
N LYS A 424 -37.46 4.57 44.37
CA LYS A 424 -37.43 4.55 42.91
C LYS A 424 -37.58 5.96 42.27
N THR A 425 -38.27 6.84 42.96
CA THR A 425 -38.51 8.25 42.57
C THR A 425 -38.33 9.17 43.78
N GLY A 426 -37.78 10.35 43.58
CA GLY A 426 -37.57 11.36 44.62
C GLY A 426 -36.15 11.40 45.19
N THR A 427 -35.95 12.28 46.20
CA THR A 427 -34.65 12.46 46.88
C THR A 427 -34.45 11.51 48.00
N LYS A 428 -33.26 10.97 48.17
CA LYS A 428 -32.85 10.09 49.25
C LYS A 428 -32.88 10.86 50.58
N LYS A 429 -33.50 10.30 51.59
CA LYS A 429 -33.64 10.92 52.92
C LYS A 429 -33.11 10.00 54.04
N GLY A 430 -32.45 10.61 55.03
CA GLY A 430 -31.92 9.91 56.17
C GLY A 430 -30.77 8.95 55.88
N PHE A 431 -30.29 8.21 56.88
CA PHE A 431 -29.09 7.37 56.76
C PHE A 431 -29.36 6.06 56.01
N ILE A 432 -30.52 5.45 56.16
CA ILE A 432 -30.87 4.14 55.59
C ILE A 432 -30.92 4.23 54.05
N GLN A 433 -31.59 5.24 53.49
CA GLN A 433 -31.72 5.41 52.05
C GLN A 433 -30.39 5.83 51.36
N ASN A 434 -29.46 6.36 52.14
CA ASN A 434 -28.12 6.73 51.68
C ASN A 434 -27.10 5.59 51.87
N ILE A 435 -27.49 4.46 52.48
CA ILE A 435 -26.63 3.28 52.49
C ILE A 435 -26.36 2.84 51.06
N ASN A 436 -25.11 2.75 50.76
CA ASN A 436 -24.65 2.36 49.44
C ASN A 436 -23.46 1.42 49.52
N PHE A 437 -23.30 0.61 48.53
CA PHE A 437 -22.12 -0.21 48.35
C PHE A 437 -21.65 -0.18 46.89
N GLN A 438 -20.39 -0.40 46.74
CA GLN A 438 -19.72 -0.53 45.44
C GLN A 438 -18.96 -1.85 45.50
N TYR A 439 -18.82 -2.51 44.37
CA TYR A 439 -17.99 -3.70 44.23
C TYR A 439 -16.85 -3.45 43.27
N SER A 440 -15.64 -3.77 43.70
CA SER A 440 -14.47 -3.79 42.85
C SER A 440 -13.67 -5.06 43.09
N THR A 441 -13.18 -5.66 42.00
CA THR A 441 -12.28 -6.81 42.07
C THR A 441 -11.11 -6.60 41.15
N ARG A 442 -9.93 -7.03 41.56
CA ARG A 442 -8.71 -7.03 40.77
C ARG A 442 -8.01 -8.38 40.97
N GLY A 443 -7.80 -9.07 39.85
CA GLY A 443 -6.98 -10.26 39.79
C GLY A 443 -5.73 -9.97 38.97
N GLU A 444 -4.59 -10.50 39.38
CA GLU A 444 -3.32 -10.28 38.73
C GLU A 444 -2.44 -11.51 38.84
N SER A 445 -1.78 -11.88 37.73
CA SER A 445 -0.76 -12.92 37.73
C SER A 445 0.55 -12.32 37.22
N ARG A 446 1.61 -12.43 38.02
CA ARG A 446 2.95 -11.92 37.69
C ARG A 446 3.93 -13.06 37.54
N ILE A 447 4.78 -12.93 36.54
CA ILE A 447 5.85 -13.85 36.22
C ILE A 447 7.13 -13.04 35.99
N ILE A 448 8.20 -13.45 36.61
CA ILE A 448 9.55 -12.89 36.34
C ILE A 448 10.37 -14.03 35.75
N THR A 449 10.92 -13.82 34.58
CA THR A 449 11.64 -14.84 33.82
C THR A 449 12.81 -14.23 33.06
N THR A 450 13.55 -15.05 32.34
CA THR A 450 14.61 -14.59 31.41
C THR A 450 14.12 -14.72 29.97
N GLU A 451 14.80 -14.03 29.05
CA GLU A 451 14.51 -14.14 27.61
C GLU A 451 14.54 -15.58 27.12
N GLU A 452 15.48 -16.39 27.63
CA GLU A 452 15.65 -17.77 27.23
C GLU A 452 14.47 -18.68 27.58
N LEU A 453 13.78 -18.39 28.68
CA LEU A 453 12.63 -19.13 29.16
C LEU A 453 11.30 -18.56 28.69
N LEU A 454 11.32 -17.42 28.01
CA LEU A 454 10.13 -16.72 27.55
C LEU A 454 9.25 -17.63 26.68
N PHE A 455 7.98 -17.78 27.06
CA PHE A 455 6.97 -18.67 26.46
C PHE A 455 7.28 -20.17 26.54
N LYS A 456 8.28 -20.59 27.31
CA LYS A 456 8.48 -22.01 27.65
C LYS A 456 7.60 -22.40 28.83
N LYS A 457 7.37 -23.70 28.99
CA LYS A 457 6.51 -24.25 30.03
C LYS A 457 7.03 -23.92 31.43
N GLU A 458 8.33 -23.93 31.60
CA GLU A 458 9.04 -23.64 32.86
C GLU A 458 8.71 -22.26 33.42
N MET A 459 8.51 -21.27 32.54
CA MET A 459 8.15 -19.90 32.91
C MET A 459 6.86 -19.84 33.76
N PHE A 460 5.89 -20.71 33.48
CA PHE A 460 4.58 -20.68 34.17
C PHE A 460 4.63 -21.29 35.58
N ASN A 461 5.69 -22.04 35.90
CA ASN A 461 5.86 -22.61 37.26
C ASN A 461 6.10 -21.53 38.32
N ASP A 462 6.69 -20.39 37.89
CA ASP A 462 7.01 -19.26 38.79
C ASP A 462 5.91 -18.20 38.82
N ALA A 463 4.74 -18.50 38.27
CA ALA A 463 3.61 -17.58 38.26
C ALA A 463 3.07 -17.33 39.65
N ARG A 464 3.00 -16.06 40.05
CA ARG A 464 2.37 -15.63 41.32
C ARG A 464 1.06 -14.93 40.99
N ALA A 465 -0.05 -15.54 41.40
CA ALA A 465 -1.38 -15.02 41.13
C ALA A 465 -2.10 -14.68 42.45
N GLY A 466 -2.87 -13.61 42.40
CA GLY A 466 -3.72 -13.18 43.50
C GLY A 466 -4.95 -12.44 43.00
N VAL A 467 -6.01 -12.51 43.80
CA VAL A 467 -7.27 -11.79 43.56
C VAL A 467 -7.65 -11.02 44.81
N SER A 468 -8.00 -9.76 44.64
CA SER A 468 -8.52 -8.90 45.69
C SER A 468 -9.96 -8.50 45.41
N HIS A 469 -10.77 -8.47 46.42
CA HIS A 469 -12.14 -7.98 46.36
C HIS A 469 -12.30 -6.84 47.36
N SER A 470 -13.02 -5.79 46.99
CA SER A 470 -13.34 -4.67 47.87
C SER A 470 -14.82 -4.33 47.73
N ILE A 471 -15.49 -4.31 48.89
CA ILE A 471 -16.91 -4.00 48.97
C ILE A 471 -17.09 -2.89 50.03
N PRO A 472 -16.73 -1.64 49.71
CA PRO A 472 -16.95 -0.53 50.62
C PRO A 472 -18.46 -0.29 50.78
N ILE A 473 -18.91 -0.29 52.02
CA ILE A 473 -20.27 0.07 52.41
C ILE A 473 -20.18 1.44 53.07
N SER A 474 -20.94 2.39 52.60
CA SER A 474 -20.94 3.75 53.13
C SER A 474 -22.35 4.31 53.21
N THR A 475 -22.54 5.26 54.13
CA THR A 475 -23.74 6.07 54.20
C THR A 475 -23.37 7.50 54.51
N ASN A 476 -24.23 8.44 54.16
CA ASN A 476 -24.13 9.83 54.57
C ASN A 476 -25.50 10.34 55.06
N PHE A 477 -25.48 11.16 56.07
CA PHE A 477 -26.69 11.80 56.58
C PHE A 477 -26.35 13.15 57.18
N LYS A 478 -27.37 14.00 57.29
CA LYS A 478 -27.24 15.30 57.93
C LYS A 478 -27.80 15.29 59.32
N VAL A 479 -27.00 15.72 60.29
CA VAL A 479 -27.42 15.98 61.67
C VAL A 479 -27.70 17.47 61.79
N LEU A 480 -28.79 17.80 62.44
CA LEU A 480 -29.22 19.22 62.70
C LEU A 480 -29.27 20.08 61.39
N LYS A 481 -29.57 19.47 60.26
CA LYS A 481 -29.64 20.07 58.91
C LYS A 481 -28.32 20.62 58.36
N HIS A 482 -27.34 20.91 59.19
CA HIS A 482 -26.10 21.59 58.77
C HIS A 482 -24.84 20.71 58.86
N LEU A 483 -24.81 19.71 59.76
CA LEU A 483 -23.67 18.85 59.92
C LEU A 483 -23.81 17.60 59.06
N SER A 484 -22.91 17.43 58.08
CA SER A 484 -22.85 16.22 57.26
C SER A 484 -21.94 15.19 57.94
N VAL A 485 -22.46 13.98 58.15
CA VAL A 485 -21.73 12.84 58.68
C VAL A 485 -21.65 11.77 57.58
N SER A 486 -20.46 11.29 57.31
CA SER A 486 -20.21 10.22 56.37
C SER A 486 -19.36 9.12 57.01
#